data_f1964a5652385e4a8aef809c2d3d0a9f
#
_entry.id   f1964a5652385e4a8aef809c2d3d0a9f
#
_cell.length_a   1.000
_cell.length_b   1.000
_cell.length_c   1.000
_cell.angle_alpha   90.00
_cell.angle_beta   90.00
_cell.angle_gamma   90.00
#
_symmetry.space_group_name_H-M   'P 1'
#
loop_
_entity.id
_entity.type
_entity.pdbx_description
1 polymer ?
#
loop_
_entity_poly.entity_id
_entity_poly.type
_entity_poly.pdbx_seq_one_letter_code
_entity_poly.pdbx_strand_id
1 'polypeptide(L)'
;YVQVEAVLAQCDLYKTEGVALQEKTEKAQKSWAQREQNLQAEAVQLQQKYEKGLITSRDAQAQQESIQKKVASYQSNAQKEAQTLDEENYVFTNRAQDLLHRAVQEINSGKKYKLILNASALIDADTTLNITPAVLAKVNELYAADKKAEKK
;
A
#
# COMPACT_ATOMS: atom_id res chain seq x y z
N TYR A 1 -7.60 19.91 20.28
CA TYR A 1 -7.31 18.53 19.87
C TYR A 1 -7.41 18.36 18.36
N VAL A 2 -6.84 17.28 17.84
CA VAL A 2 -6.84 16.91 16.43
C VAL A 2 -7.38 15.49 16.28
N GLN A 3 -8.28 15.26 15.30
CA GLN A 3 -8.71 13.94 14.86
C GLN A 3 -7.73 13.44 13.78
N VAL A 4 -6.65 12.80 14.20
CA VAL A 4 -5.55 12.39 13.31
C VAL A 4 -6.04 11.51 12.18
N GLU A 5 -6.89 10.52 12.46
CA GLU A 5 -7.46 9.61 11.47
C GLU A 5 -8.30 10.36 10.43
N ALA A 6 -9.06 11.38 10.85
CA ALA A 6 -9.84 12.20 9.94
C ALA A 6 -8.95 13.07 9.04
N VAL A 7 -7.85 13.63 9.58
CA VAL A 7 -6.87 14.37 8.77
C VAL A 7 -6.25 13.46 7.72
N LEU A 8 -5.76 12.29 8.12
CA LEU A 8 -5.14 11.35 7.20
C LEU A 8 -6.11 10.89 6.12
N ALA A 9 -7.33 10.49 6.48
CA ALA A 9 -8.33 10.03 5.52
C ALA A 9 -8.76 11.11 4.50
N GLN A 10 -8.67 12.38 4.87
CA GLN A 10 -9.16 13.50 4.05
C GLN A 10 -8.04 14.29 3.37
N CYS A 11 -6.77 14.09 3.71
CA CYS A 11 -5.68 14.84 3.11
C CYS A 11 -5.40 14.40 1.66
N ASP A 12 -4.85 15.32 0.88
CA ASP A 12 -4.58 15.12 -0.54
C ASP A 12 -3.53 14.04 -0.80
N LEU A 13 -2.58 13.84 0.11
CA LEU A 13 -1.62 12.76 0.04
C LEU A 13 -2.32 11.39 -0.02
N TYR A 14 -3.26 11.13 0.90
CA TYR A 14 -4.00 9.86 0.93
C TYR A 14 -4.95 9.71 -0.25
N LYS A 15 -5.63 10.80 -0.65
CA LYS A 15 -6.54 10.77 -1.81
C LYS A 15 -5.84 10.51 -3.14
N THR A 16 -4.57 10.85 -3.25
CA THR A 16 -3.78 10.67 -4.48
C THR A 16 -2.84 9.48 -4.37
N GLU A 17 -1.79 9.57 -3.57
CA GLU A 17 -0.76 8.55 -3.47
C GLU A 17 -1.24 7.31 -2.69
N GLY A 18 -2.06 7.50 -1.65
CA GLY A 18 -2.63 6.38 -0.89
C GLY A 18 -3.56 5.52 -1.74
N VAL A 19 -4.46 6.15 -2.51
CA VAL A 19 -5.34 5.43 -3.44
C VAL A 19 -4.54 4.72 -4.53
N ALA A 20 -3.54 5.38 -5.11
CA ALA A 20 -2.69 4.77 -6.14
C ALA A 20 -1.92 3.54 -5.60
N LEU A 21 -1.42 3.61 -4.37
CA LEU A 21 -0.73 2.48 -3.72
C LEU A 21 -1.68 1.33 -3.40
N GLN A 22 -2.90 1.64 -2.95
CA GLN A 22 -3.94 0.63 -2.74
C GLN A 22 -4.29 -0.09 -4.05
N GLU A 23 -4.54 0.66 -5.13
CA GLU A 23 -4.83 0.08 -6.45
C GLU A 23 -3.68 -0.80 -6.97
N LYS A 24 -2.44 -0.37 -6.75
CA LYS A 24 -1.25 -1.15 -7.11
C LYS A 24 -1.21 -2.47 -6.34
N THR A 25 -1.48 -2.44 -5.05
CA THR A 25 -1.54 -3.64 -4.20
C THR A 25 -2.65 -4.60 -4.65
N GLU A 26 -3.85 -4.08 -4.91
CA GLU A 26 -4.97 -4.90 -5.40
C GLU A 26 -4.67 -5.55 -6.76
N LYS A 27 -4.05 -4.80 -7.68
CA LYS A 27 -3.62 -5.33 -8.99
C LYS A 27 -2.58 -6.43 -8.84
N ALA A 28 -1.60 -6.25 -7.96
CA ALA A 28 -0.60 -7.27 -7.67
C ALA A 28 -1.25 -8.55 -7.12
N GLN A 29 -2.12 -8.44 -6.13
CA GLN A 29 -2.84 -9.58 -5.55
C GLN A 29 -3.68 -10.34 -6.59
N LYS A 30 -4.41 -9.61 -7.44
CA LYS A 30 -5.17 -10.24 -8.54
C LYS A 30 -4.26 -10.94 -9.55
N SER A 31 -3.12 -10.33 -9.89
CA SER A 31 -2.13 -10.92 -10.78
C SER A 31 -1.53 -12.20 -10.19
N TRP A 32 -1.21 -12.20 -8.90
CA TRP A 32 -0.68 -13.39 -8.23
C TRP A 32 -1.70 -14.53 -8.23
N ALA A 33 -2.95 -14.24 -7.85
CA ALA A 33 -4.01 -15.24 -7.86
C ALA A 33 -4.24 -15.83 -9.26
N GLN A 34 -4.23 -15.00 -10.29
CA GLN A 34 -4.40 -15.46 -11.68
C GLN A 34 -3.24 -16.34 -12.15
N ARG A 35 -2.00 -15.95 -11.82
CA ARG A 35 -0.81 -16.76 -12.18
C ARG A 35 -0.82 -18.10 -11.47
N GLU A 36 -1.21 -18.13 -10.19
CA GLU A 36 -1.33 -19.37 -9.43
C GLU A 36 -2.39 -20.30 -10.04
N GLN A 37 -3.57 -19.78 -10.38
CA GLN A 37 -4.61 -20.56 -11.08
C GLN A 37 -4.14 -21.11 -12.41
N ASN A 38 -3.40 -20.32 -13.20
CA ASN A 38 -2.87 -20.75 -14.48
C ASN A 38 -1.86 -21.90 -14.32
N LEU A 39 -0.97 -21.83 -13.32
CA LEU A 39 -0.01 -22.89 -13.03
C LEU A 39 -0.68 -24.17 -12.55
N GLN A 40 -1.72 -24.05 -11.72
CA GLN A 40 -2.53 -25.19 -11.31
C GLN A 40 -3.25 -25.82 -12.50
N ALA A 41 -3.83 -25.01 -13.39
CA ALA A 41 -4.48 -25.50 -14.61
C ALA A 41 -3.49 -26.21 -15.55
N GLU A 42 -2.27 -25.68 -15.74
CA GLU A 42 -1.21 -26.37 -16.50
C GLU A 42 -0.87 -27.75 -15.92
N ALA A 43 -0.75 -27.83 -14.59
CA ALA A 43 -0.44 -29.10 -13.92
C ALA A 43 -1.57 -30.13 -14.10
N VAL A 44 -2.83 -29.70 -13.96
CA VAL A 44 -4.00 -30.57 -14.17
C VAL A 44 -4.08 -31.02 -15.63
N GLN A 45 -3.86 -30.14 -16.59
CA GLN A 45 -3.86 -30.49 -18.02
C GLN A 45 -2.75 -31.49 -18.36
N LEU A 46 -1.57 -31.34 -17.81
CA LEU A 46 -0.46 -32.28 -17.97
C LEU A 46 -0.85 -33.67 -17.44
N GLN A 47 -1.40 -33.72 -16.24
CA GLN A 47 -1.88 -34.96 -15.63
C GLN A 47 -2.91 -35.69 -16.53
N GLN A 48 -3.91 -34.96 -17.02
CA GLN A 48 -4.95 -35.49 -17.89
C GLN A 48 -4.39 -36.02 -19.25
N LYS A 49 -3.43 -35.29 -19.84
CA LYS A 49 -2.78 -35.73 -21.09
C LYS A 49 -2.00 -37.02 -20.87
N TYR A 50 -1.31 -37.16 -19.78
CA TYR A 50 -0.56 -38.35 -19.45
C TYR A 50 -1.49 -39.54 -19.19
N GLU A 51 -2.53 -39.38 -18.40
CA GLU A 51 -3.52 -40.44 -18.10
C GLU A 51 -4.26 -40.92 -19.35
N LYS A 52 -4.52 -40.03 -20.30
CA LYS A 52 -5.14 -40.39 -21.61
C LYS A 52 -4.17 -40.95 -22.62
N GLY A 53 -2.89 -41.10 -22.28
CA GLY A 53 -1.87 -41.62 -23.20
C GLY A 53 -1.55 -40.68 -24.36
N LEU A 54 -1.84 -39.36 -24.25
CA LEU A 54 -1.62 -38.39 -25.32
C LEU A 54 -0.17 -37.89 -25.40
N ILE A 55 0.63 -38.14 -24.36
CA ILE A 55 2.04 -37.76 -24.29
C ILE A 55 2.86 -38.92 -23.73
N THR A 56 4.15 -38.98 -24.11
CA THR A 56 5.08 -39.96 -23.59
C THR A 56 5.50 -39.66 -22.15
N SER A 57 5.97 -40.64 -21.40
CA SER A 57 6.51 -40.46 -20.06
C SER A 57 7.66 -39.46 -20.04
N ARG A 58 8.52 -39.47 -21.07
CA ARG A 58 9.63 -38.52 -21.22
C ARG A 58 9.13 -37.08 -21.37
N ASP A 59 8.12 -36.85 -22.23
CA ASP A 59 7.55 -35.52 -22.46
C ASP A 59 6.79 -35.05 -21.25
N ALA A 60 6.07 -35.95 -20.55
CA ALA A 60 5.39 -35.62 -19.28
C ALA A 60 6.39 -35.15 -18.22
N GLN A 61 7.52 -35.84 -18.07
CA GLN A 61 8.58 -35.45 -17.15
C GLN A 61 9.17 -34.10 -17.50
N ALA A 62 9.48 -33.84 -18.79
CA ALA A 62 10.01 -32.54 -19.23
C ALA A 62 9.03 -31.38 -18.96
N GLN A 63 7.73 -31.60 -19.21
CA GLN A 63 6.69 -30.60 -18.91
C GLN A 63 6.52 -30.38 -17.41
N GLN A 64 6.61 -31.46 -16.61
CA GLN A 64 6.56 -31.36 -15.15
C GLN A 64 7.72 -30.53 -14.59
N GLU A 65 8.93 -30.73 -15.08
CA GLU A 65 10.11 -29.93 -14.69
C GLU A 65 9.94 -28.46 -15.10
N SER A 66 9.37 -28.20 -16.28
CA SER A 66 9.06 -26.85 -16.74
C SER A 66 8.06 -26.16 -15.81
N ILE A 67 6.98 -26.84 -15.41
CA ILE A 67 5.98 -26.31 -14.48
C ILE A 67 6.62 -26.03 -13.12
N GLN A 68 7.46 -26.92 -12.59
CA GLN A 68 8.17 -26.70 -11.33
C GLN A 68 9.06 -25.44 -11.36
N LYS A 69 9.78 -25.21 -12.47
CA LYS A 69 10.57 -23.99 -12.67
C LYS A 69 9.69 -22.74 -12.72
N LYS A 70 8.54 -22.82 -13.40
CA LYS A 70 7.56 -21.71 -13.44
C LYS A 70 7.01 -21.40 -12.03
N VAL A 71 6.67 -22.42 -11.24
CA VAL A 71 6.22 -22.26 -9.86
C VAL A 71 7.28 -21.59 -8.99
N ALA A 72 8.53 -22.06 -9.04
CA ALA A 72 9.63 -21.47 -8.29
C ALA A 72 9.88 -20.01 -8.68
N SER A 73 9.86 -19.71 -9.99
CA SER A 73 9.99 -18.34 -10.51
C SER A 73 8.84 -17.45 -10.06
N TYR A 74 7.60 -17.96 -10.12
CA TYR A 74 6.42 -17.24 -9.65
C TYR A 74 6.53 -16.90 -8.16
N GLN A 75 6.85 -17.88 -7.32
CA GLN A 75 6.98 -17.67 -5.87
C GLN A 75 8.05 -16.62 -5.53
N SER A 76 9.22 -16.72 -6.17
CA SER A 76 10.31 -15.75 -5.98
C SER A 76 9.90 -14.34 -6.42
N ASN A 77 9.23 -14.20 -7.57
CA ASN A 77 8.81 -12.90 -8.09
C ASN A 77 7.69 -12.29 -7.24
N ALA A 78 6.69 -13.09 -6.84
CA ALA A 78 5.60 -12.64 -5.96
C ALA A 78 6.14 -12.16 -4.60
N GLN A 79 7.10 -12.87 -4.03
CA GLN A 79 7.74 -12.47 -2.77
C GLN A 79 8.48 -11.15 -2.91
N LYS A 80 9.26 -10.95 -3.97
CA LYS A 80 9.97 -9.69 -4.23
C LYS A 80 9.01 -8.53 -4.44
N GLU A 81 7.94 -8.76 -5.21
CA GLU A 81 6.92 -7.75 -5.46
C GLU A 81 6.16 -7.37 -4.18
N ALA A 82 5.81 -8.35 -3.34
CA ALA A 82 5.21 -8.12 -2.02
C ALA A 82 6.13 -7.28 -1.11
N GLN A 83 7.41 -7.63 -1.07
CA GLN A 83 8.40 -6.88 -0.28
C GLN A 83 8.52 -5.43 -0.77
N THR A 84 8.54 -5.20 -2.08
CA THR A 84 8.56 -3.84 -2.66
C THR A 84 7.31 -3.05 -2.25
N LEU A 85 6.12 -3.67 -2.28
CA LEU A 85 4.88 -3.03 -1.84
C LEU A 85 4.88 -2.70 -0.35
N ASP A 86 5.43 -3.56 0.48
CA ASP A 86 5.59 -3.31 1.92
C ASP A 86 6.54 -2.12 2.17
N GLU A 87 7.64 -2.03 1.44
CA GLU A 87 8.58 -0.91 1.50
C GLU A 87 7.92 0.41 1.06
N GLU A 88 7.16 0.39 -0.04
CA GLU A 88 6.41 1.56 -0.52
C GLU A 88 5.35 2.00 0.52
N ASN A 89 4.65 1.06 1.14
CA ASN A 89 3.69 1.34 2.22
C ASN A 89 4.36 1.97 3.44
N TYR A 90 5.52 1.46 3.83
CA TYR A 90 6.29 2.00 4.93
C TYR A 90 6.73 3.46 4.66
N VAL A 91 7.28 3.72 3.47
CA VAL A 91 7.68 5.07 3.06
C VAL A 91 6.49 6.02 3.02
N PHE A 92 5.36 5.58 2.45
CA PHE A 92 4.11 6.34 2.40
C PHE A 92 3.61 6.72 3.81
N THR A 93 3.56 5.75 4.71
CA THR A 93 3.08 5.96 6.09
C THR A 93 3.98 6.94 6.84
N ASN A 94 5.30 6.80 6.74
CA ASN A 94 6.24 7.73 7.34
C ASN A 94 6.11 9.15 6.79
N ARG A 95 5.92 9.29 5.49
CA ARG A 95 5.69 10.58 4.85
C ARG A 95 4.40 11.25 5.34
N ALA A 96 3.32 10.48 5.49
CA ALA A 96 2.06 10.98 6.03
C ALA A 96 2.20 11.48 7.47
N GLN A 97 2.93 10.74 8.30
CA GLN A 97 3.22 11.13 9.69
C GLN A 97 4.09 12.38 9.77
N ASP A 98 5.13 12.48 8.91
CA ASP A 98 5.99 13.66 8.84
C ASP A 98 5.19 14.91 8.45
N LEU A 99 4.37 14.83 7.41
CA LEU A 99 3.51 15.94 7.01
C LEU A 99 2.57 16.39 8.11
N LEU A 100 1.95 15.45 8.81
CA LEU A 100 1.08 15.75 9.95
C LEU A 100 1.86 16.45 11.07
N HIS A 101 3.04 15.93 11.41
CA HIS A 101 3.89 16.48 12.46
C HIS A 101 4.36 17.91 12.11
N ARG A 102 4.83 18.14 10.90
CA ARG A 102 5.23 19.45 10.40
C ARG A 102 4.05 20.44 10.42
N ALA A 103 2.86 20.01 9.98
CA ALA A 103 1.66 20.83 10.00
C ALA A 103 1.29 21.28 11.42
N VAL A 104 1.33 20.38 12.38
CA VAL A 104 1.07 20.68 13.79
C VAL A 104 2.13 21.65 14.36
N GLN A 105 3.41 21.44 14.04
CA GLN A 105 4.50 22.31 14.45
C GLN A 105 4.34 23.73 13.90
N GLU A 106 4.00 23.87 12.60
CA GLU A 106 3.79 25.19 11.99
C GLU A 106 2.58 25.93 12.59
N ILE A 107 1.48 25.23 12.82
CA ILE A 107 0.29 25.81 13.48
C ILE A 107 0.63 26.28 14.89
N ASN A 108 1.52 25.58 15.58
CA ASN A 108 1.92 25.91 16.94
C ASN A 108 3.24 26.69 17.04
N SER A 109 3.79 27.19 15.95
CA SER A 109 5.06 27.93 15.93
C SER A 109 5.05 29.16 16.88
N GLY A 110 3.91 29.82 16.97
CA GLY A 110 3.70 30.92 17.94
C GLY A 110 3.40 30.49 19.39
N LYS A 111 3.54 29.20 19.72
CA LYS A 111 3.22 28.62 21.04
C LYS A 111 1.81 28.93 21.53
N LYS A 112 0.87 29.06 20.60
CA LYS A 112 -0.54 29.34 20.89
C LYS A 112 -1.18 28.27 21.75
N TYR A 113 -0.81 27.01 21.51
CA TYR A 113 -1.29 25.86 22.28
C TYR A 113 -0.16 25.31 23.16
N LYS A 114 -0.44 25.11 24.44
CA LYS A 114 0.50 24.46 25.36
C LYS A 114 0.59 22.95 25.11
N LEU A 115 -0.51 22.36 24.61
CA LEU A 115 -0.65 20.94 24.35
C LEU A 115 -1.61 20.76 23.19
N ILE A 116 -1.27 19.86 22.27
CA ILE A 116 -2.16 19.40 21.20
C ILE A 116 -2.27 17.88 21.34
N LEU A 117 -3.47 17.39 21.56
CA LEU A 117 -3.76 15.98 21.79
C LEU A 117 -4.44 15.35 20.57
N ASN A 118 -4.19 14.05 20.35
CA ASN A 118 -5.02 13.28 19.45
C ASN A 118 -6.39 13.04 20.10
N ALA A 119 -7.46 13.21 19.33
CA ALA A 119 -8.83 12.99 19.79
C ALA A 119 -9.04 11.58 20.36
N SER A 120 -8.34 10.56 19.86
CA SER A 120 -8.40 9.19 20.36
C SER A 120 -7.96 9.03 21.82
N ALA A 121 -7.20 9.98 22.35
CA ALA A 121 -6.76 10.00 23.74
C ALA A 121 -7.74 10.74 24.68
N LEU A 122 -8.84 11.28 24.15
CA LEU A 122 -9.81 12.06 24.90
C LEU A 122 -11.09 11.24 25.13
N ILE A 123 -11.66 11.37 26.34
CA ILE A 123 -12.98 10.79 26.65
C ILE A 123 -14.07 11.75 26.19
N ASP A 124 -13.87 13.07 26.43
CA ASP A 124 -14.76 14.14 26.03
C ASP A 124 -13.96 15.43 25.81
N ALA A 125 -14.42 16.29 24.92
CA ALA A 125 -13.81 17.60 24.67
C ALA A 125 -14.80 18.57 24.03
N ASP A 126 -14.71 19.85 24.41
CA ASP A 126 -15.46 20.90 23.75
C ASP A 126 -15.05 21.00 22.26
N THR A 127 -16.05 21.07 21.38
CA THR A 127 -15.84 21.16 19.93
C THR A 127 -15.11 22.42 19.50
N THR A 128 -15.15 23.49 20.30
CA THR A 128 -14.40 24.73 20.06
C THR A 128 -12.88 24.53 20.13
N LEU A 129 -12.44 23.47 20.81
CA LEU A 129 -11.03 23.07 20.90
C LEU A 129 -10.55 22.23 19.71
N ASN A 130 -11.44 21.92 18.78
CA ASN A 130 -11.11 21.10 17.61
C ASN A 130 -10.36 21.93 16.55
N ILE A 131 -9.10 21.62 16.33
CA ILE A 131 -8.26 22.25 15.30
C ILE A 131 -8.02 21.36 14.07
N THR A 132 -8.76 20.26 13.95
CA THR A 132 -8.63 19.30 12.81
C THR A 132 -8.74 19.99 11.45
N PRO A 133 -9.70 20.92 11.20
CA PRO A 133 -9.78 21.60 9.90
C PRO A 133 -8.53 22.42 9.57
N ALA A 134 -7.96 23.10 10.57
CA ALA A 134 -6.74 23.89 10.39
C ALA A 134 -5.53 23.00 10.11
N VAL A 135 -5.41 21.86 10.80
CA VAL A 135 -4.34 20.88 10.57
C VAL A 135 -4.48 20.26 9.19
N LEU A 136 -5.68 19.88 8.76
CA LEU A 136 -5.93 19.34 7.41
C LEU A 136 -5.52 20.33 6.32
N ALA A 137 -5.93 21.60 6.45
CA ALA A 137 -5.55 22.64 5.48
C ALA A 137 -4.02 22.81 5.41
N LYS A 138 -3.33 22.81 6.54
CA LYS A 138 -1.88 22.92 6.58
C LYS A 138 -1.16 21.69 6.03
N VAL A 139 -1.65 20.48 6.28
CA VAL A 139 -1.13 19.24 5.68
C VAL A 139 -1.21 19.30 4.16
N ASN A 140 -2.35 19.73 3.61
CA ASN A 140 -2.51 19.86 2.15
C ASN A 140 -1.62 20.94 1.55
N GLU A 141 -1.44 22.07 2.25
CA GLU A 141 -0.50 23.13 1.84
C GLU A 141 0.94 22.62 1.76
N LEU A 142 1.41 21.92 2.80
CA LEU A 142 2.76 21.34 2.83
C LEU A 142 2.95 20.26 1.76
N TYR A 143 1.96 19.40 1.57
CA TYR A 143 1.99 18.40 0.50
C TYR A 143 2.12 19.04 -0.87
N ALA A 144 1.34 20.09 -1.15
CA ALA A 144 1.43 20.81 -2.41
C ALA A 144 2.80 21.50 -2.62
N ALA A 145 3.40 22.02 -1.55
CA ALA A 145 4.74 22.62 -1.58
C ALA A 145 5.82 21.57 -1.85
N ASP A 146 5.77 20.43 -1.17
CA ASP A 146 6.70 19.31 -1.37
C ASP A 146 6.62 18.80 -2.82
N LYS A 147 5.42 18.64 -3.39
CA LYS A 147 5.23 18.23 -4.80
C LYS A 147 5.80 19.24 -5.81
N LYS A 148 5.78 20.52 -5.51
CA LYS A 148 6.42 21.55 -6.37
C LYS A 148 7.95 21.48 -6.28
N ALA A 149 8.49 21.14 -5.12
CA ALA A 149 9.93 20.99 -4.93
C ALA A 149 10.49 19.74 -5.63
N GLU A 150 9.75 18.62 -5.62
CA GLU A 150 10.12 17.38 -6.32
C GLU A 150 10.18 17.51 -7.85
N LYS A 151 9.48 18.50 -8.42
CA LYS A 151 9.41 18.75 -9.89
C LYS A 151 10.49 19.69 -10.42
N LYS A 152 11.34 20.23 -9.56
CA LYS A 152 12.46 21.12 -9.94
C LYS A 152 13.77 20.35 -9.95
#